data_3b218d77f3b937ff8b3b5104e80ca92e
#
_entry.id   3b218d77f3b937ff8b3b5104e80ca92e
#
_cell.length_a   1.000
_cell.length_b   1.000
_cell.length_c   1.000
_cell.angle_alpha   90.00
_cell.angle_beta   90.00
_cell.angle_gamma   90.00
#
_symmetry.space_group_name_H-M   'P 1'
#
loop_
_entity.id
_entity.type
_entity.pdbx_description
1 polymer ?
#
loop_
_entity_poly.entity_id
_entity_poly.type
_entity_poly.pdbx_seq_one_letter_code
_entity_poly.pdbx_strand_id
1 'polypeptide(L)'
;KGVKIETISLIIDTRRSGVKNQVLVESYVNNEIGFKEQDYICAQEFPYWLVYRDNFFDEVASKLRFGIFTAFRDRQITKLITKSNGRVRVLKSRNIGSNAIVNIPNYDSYINEYKNLAIAKYINHEHAVLVPNLTYNPRACFLPWNTIVDGSVAVLIPRIKERITESDLAYYNSEEFVEFYRVA
;
A
#
# COMPACT_ATOMS: atom_id res chain seq x y z
N LYS A 1 18.86 14.01 10.19
CA LYS A 1 17.59 13.24 10.20
C LYS A 1 17.97 11.80 9.93
N GLY A 2 17.88 10.94 10.96
CA GLY A 2 18.17 9.51 10.81
C GLY A 2 17.08 8.83 9.99
N VAL A 3 17.47 7.87 9.17
CA VAL A 3 16.53 6.96 8.52
C VAL A 3 16.11 5.94 9.58
N LYS A 4 14.83 5.86 9.90
CA LYS A 4 14.31 4.75 10.69
C LYS A 4 14.21 3.54 9.76
N ILE A 5 15.01 2.53 10.02
CA ILE A 5 14.92 1.22 9.37
C ILE A 5 14.41 0.26 10.42
N GLU A 6 13.22 -0.27 10.19
CA GLU A 6 12.71 -1.40 10.96
C GLU A 6 13.41 -2.66 10.47
N THR A 7 13.92 -3.45 11.39
CA THR A 7 14.63 -4.70 11.10
C THR A 7 13.99 -5.83 11.87
N ILE A 8 13.95 -6.99 11.25
CA ILE A 8 13.56 -8.24 11.88
C ILE A 8 14.71 -9.22 11.83
N SER A 9 14.98 -9.90 12.94
CA SER A 9 15.88 -11.03 12.99
C SER A 9 15.07 -12.32 13.11
N LEU A 10 15.24 -13.24 12.16
CA LEU A 10 14.53 -14.51 12.13
C LEU A 10 15.51 -15.65 12.42
N ILE A 11 15.23 -16.42 13.48
CA ILE A 11 15.97 -17.64 13.82
C ILE A 11 15.05 -18.83 13.56
N ILE A 12 15.45 -19.70 12.63
CA ILE A 12 14.71 -20.91 12.29
C ILE A 12 15.49 -22.11 12.77
N ASP A 13 14.92 -22.92 13.69
CA ASP A 13 15.45 -24.22 14.08
C ASP A 13 14.71 -25.32 13.29
N THR A 14 15.44 -26.00 12.42
CA THR A 14 14.89 -27.07 11.58
C THR A 14 14.86 -28.42 12.25
N ARG A 15 15.36 -28.54 13.48
CA ARG A 15 15.27 -29.78 14.25
C ARG A 15 13.81 -30.05 14.59
N ARG A 16 13.33 -31.25 14.25
CA ARG A 16 11.99 -31.70 14.66
C ARG A 16 11.96 -31.87 16.18
N SER A 17 11.50 -30.86 16.89
CA SER A 17 11.07 -31.01 18.27
C SER A 17 9.60 -31.39 18.28
N GLY A 18 9.23 -32.40 19.04
CA GLY A 18 7.82 -32.78 19.20
C GLY A 18 7.01 -31.81 20.07
N VAL A 19 7.41 -30.57 20.18
CA VAL A 19 6.81 -29.52 20.99
C VAL A 19 6.18 -28.48 20.07
N LYS A 20 4.91 -28.22 20.31
CA LYS A 20 4.00 -27.18 19.80
C LYS A 20 4.65 -26.14 18.88
N ASN A 21 3.98 -25.87 17.77
CA ASN A 21 4.26 -24.84 16.78
C ASN A 21 4.21 -23.42 17.37
N GLN A 22 5.05 -23.11 18.35
CA GLN A 22 5.12 -21.81 18.99
C GLN A 22 6.36 -21.03 18.52
N VAL A 23 6.18 -19.74 18.30
CA VAL A 23 7.23 -18.79 17.92
C VAL A 23 7.41 -17.81 19.06
N LEU A 24 8.65 -17.68 19.56
CA LEU A 24 9.00 -16.60 20.48
C LEU A 24 9.15 -15.31 19.69
N VAL A 25 8.41 -14.30 20.10
CA VAL A 25 8.46 -12.96 19.50
C VAL A 25 8.98 -11.98 20.53
N GLU A 26 10.08 -11.30 20.20
CA GLU A 26 10.62 -10.20 20.99
C GLU A 26 10.54 -8.90 20.18
N SER A 27 9.93 -7.86 20.73
CA SER A 27 9.83 -6.55 20.09
C SER A 27 10.50 -5.48 20.96
N TYR A 28 11.54 -4.87 20.44
CA TYR A 28 12.17 -3.71 21.06
C TYR A 28 11.38 -2.41 20.84
N VAL A 29 10.48 -2.39 19.87
CA VAL A 29 9.64 -1.23 19.57
C VAL A 29 8.43 -1.20 20.51
N ASN A 30 7.76 -2.35 20.64
CA ASN A 30 6.54 -2.46 21.47
C ASN A 30 6.84 -2.89 22.91
N ASN A 31 8.10 -3.20 23.22
CA ASN A 31 8.52 -3.70 24.53
C ASN A 31 7.77 -4.99 24.94
N GLU A 32 7.44 -5.82 23.97
CA GLU A 32 6.73 -7.08 24.13
C GLU A 32 7.66 -8.27 24.00
N ILE A 33 7.49 -9.25 24.87
CA ILE A 33 8.13 -10.56 24.77
C ILE A 33 7.04 -11.60 25.00
N GLY A 34 6.86 -12.52 24.08
CA GLY A 34 5.84 -13.54 24.22
C GLY A 34 5.91 -14.64 23.19
N PHE A 35 5.09 -15.66 23.40
CA PHE A 35 4.91 -16.77 22.46
C PHE A 35 3.67 -16.52 21.63
N LYS A 36 3.79 -16.76 20.33
CA LYS A 36 2.66 -16.74 19.38
C LYS A 36 2.56 -18.11 18.74
N GLU A 37 1.33 -18.54 18.44
CA GLU A 37 1.12 -19.78 17.67
C GLU A 37 1.62 -19.56 16.23
N GLN A 38 2.35 -20.54 15.69
CA GLN A 38 2.89 -20.44 14.33
C GLN A 38 1.77 -20.28 13.30
N ASP A 39 0.68 -21.01 13.45
CA ASP A 39 -0.46 -20.95 12.52
C ASP A 39 -1.17 -19.59 12.59
N TYR A 40 -1.13 -18.93 13.75
CA TYR A 40 -1.64 -17.58 13.89
C TYR A 40 -0.79 -16.53 13.16
N ILE A 41 0.54 -16.66 13.22
CA ILE A 41 1.47 -15.77 12.51
C ILE A 41 1.41 -16.00 10.99
N CYS A 42 1.34 -17.28 10.58
CA CYS A 42 1.41 -17.75 9.20
C CYS A 42 0.01 -18.10 8.64
N ALA A 43 -1.02 -17.39 9.06
CA ALA A 43 -2.39 -17.67 8.62
C ALA A 43 -2.49 -17.60 7.09
N GLN A 44 -3.21 -18.58 6.49
CA GLN A 44 -3.28 -18.73 5.03
C GLN A 44 -4.05 -17.61 4.34
N GLU A 45 -4.89 -16.89 5.07
CA GLU A 45 -5.68 -15.76 4.59
C GLU A 45 -4.80 -14.56 4.21
N PHE A 46 -3.58 -14.49 4.79
CA PHE A 46 -2.65 -13.38 4.56
C PHE A 46 -1.46 -13.83 3.71
N PRO A 47 -1.03 -13.02 2.73
CA PRO A 47 0.10 -13.35 1.87
C PRO A 47 1.48 -13.15 2.54
N TYR A 48 1.51 -12.76 3.81
CA TYR A 48 2.72 -12.46 4.58
C TYR A 48 2.50 -12.80 6.05
N TRP A 49 3.58 -12.93 6.79
CA TRP A 49 3.54 -13.21 8.22
C TRP A 49 3.22 -11.94 9.01
N LEU A 50 2.25 -12.06 9.92
CA LEU A 50 1.82 -10.95 10.79
C LEU A 50 2.17 -11.28 12.24
N VAL A 51 3.33 -10.77 12.67
CA VAL A 51 3.89 -11.08 13.99
C VAL A 51 3.12 -10.36 15.11
N TYR A 52 2.65 -9.16 14.86
CA TYR A 52 2.00 -8.27 15.85
C TYR A 52 0.49 -8.12 15.68
N ARG A 53 -0.15 -9.00 14.94
CA ARG A 53 -1.60 -8.92 14.82
C ARG A 53 -2.27 -9.17 16.17
N ASP A 54 -3.33 -8.42 16.44
CA ASP A 54 -4.12 -8.42 17.65
C ASP A 54 -5.61 -8.65 17.34
N ASN A 55 -6.46 -8.63 18.35
CA ASN A 55 -7.89 -8.82 18.19
C ASN A 55 -8.53 -7.72 17.32
N PHE A 56 -8.05 -6.48 17.42
CA PHE A 56 -8.53 -5.39 16.59
C PHE A 56 -8.19 -5.64 15.11
N PHE A 57 -6.94 -6.06 14.83
CA PHE A 57 -6.55 -6.45 13.49
C PHE A 57 -7.45 -7.55 12.93
N ASP A 58 -7.71 -8.61 13.72
CA ASP A 58 -8.53 -9.73 13.29
C ASP A 58 -9.98 -9.31 13.02
N GLU A 59 -10.54 -8.43 13.85
CA GLU A 59 -11.88 -7.88 13.65
C GLU A 59 -11.98 -7.09 12.35
N VAL A 60 -11.04 -6.17 12.11
CA VAL A 60 -11.02 -5.37 10.87
C VAL A 60 -10.76 -6.26 9.66
N ALA A 61 -9.78 -7.17 9.74
CA ALA A 61 -9.46 -8.09 8.66
C ALA A 61 -10.65 -8.95 8.24
N SER A 62 -11.51 -9.35 9.18
CA SER A 62 -12.73 -10.13 8.88
C SER A 62 -13.75 -9.39 8.01
N LYS A 63 -13.71 -8.06 8.01
CA LYS A 63 -14.56 -7.17 7.19
C LYS A 63 -13.95 -6.91 5.81
N LEU A 64 -12.67 -7.23 5.61
CA LEU A 64 -11.92 -6.92 4.39
C LEU A 64 -11.83 -8.10 3.45
N ARG A 65 -11.75 -7.80 2.17
CA ARG A 65 -11.49 -8.76 1.10
C ARG A 65 -10.09 -8.56 0.57
N PHE A 66 -9.20 -9.50 0.86
CA PHE A 66 -7.81 -9.46 0.44
C PHE A 66 -7.61 -9.93 -1.00
N GLY A 67 -6.48 -9.51 -1.61
CA GLY A 67 -6.06 -10.00 -2.93
C GLY A 67 -6.88 -9.49 -4.11
N ILE A 68 -7.74 -8.50 -3.92
CA ILE A 68 -8.63 -7.97 -4.98
C ILE A 68 -7.92 -7.07 -5.99
N PHE A 69 -6.72 -6.59 -5.68
CA PHE A 69 -5.97 -5.70 -6.55
C PHE A 69 -4.72 -6.35 -7.13
N THR A 70 -4.35 -5.90 -8.32
CA THR A 70 -2.98 -5.98 -8.84
C THR A 70 -2.35 -4.60 -8.70
N ALA A 71 -1.18 -4.54 -8.07
CA ALA A 71 -0.45 -3.28 -7.93
C ALA A 71 0.51 -3.07 -9.09
N PHE A 72 0.53 -1.87 -9.65
CA PHE A 72 1.51 -1.44 -10.62
C PHE A 72 2.26 -0.22 -10.13
N ARG A 73 3.57 -0.18 -10.38
CA ARG A 73 4.46 0.92 -10.04
C ARG A 73 5.49 1.13 -11.13
N ASP A 74 5.55 2.34 -11.68
CA ASP A 74 6.55 2.72 -12.68
C ASP A 74 7.69 3.52 -12.04
N ARG A 75 8.93 3.07 -12.23
CA ARG A 75 10.13 3.77 -11.74
C ARG A 75 10.86 4.56 -12.84
N GLN A 76 10.49 4.40 -14.11
CA GLN A 76 11.23 4.97 -15.24
C GLN A 76 10.80 6.40 -15.55
N ILE A 77 9.56 6.75 -15.27
CA ILE A 77 8.94 8.02 -15.64
C ILE A 77 9.64 9.26 -15.06
N THR A 78 10.26 9.13 -13.88
CA THR A 78 10.84 10.25 -13.13
C THR A 78 11.85 11.08 -13.93
N LYS A 79 12.54 10.47 -14.88
CA LYS A 79 13.53 11.15 -15.74
C LYS A 79 12.90 11.95 -16.88
N LEU A 80 11.63 11.71 -17.19
CA LEU A 80 10.92 12.28 -18.34
C LEU A 80 9.96 13.40 -17.97
N ILE A 81 9.73 13.61 -16.68
CA ILE A 81 8.80 14.62 -16.20
C ILE A 81 9.37 16.03 -16.27
N THR A 82 8.49 16.98 -16.57
CA THR A 82 8.78 18.41 -16.59
C THR A 82 7.95 19.15 -15.54
N LYS A 83 8.41 20.34 -15.14
CA LYS A 83 7.63 21.24 -14.27
C LYS A 83 6.78 22.22 -15.07
N SER A 84 7.03 22.34 -16.36
CA SER A 84 6.21 23.12 -17.28
C SER A 84 4.97 22.36 -17.69
N ASN A 85 3.92 23.08 -18.11
CA ASN A 85 2.69 22.49 -18.61
C ASN A 85 2.99 21.49 -19.75
N GLY A 86 2.44 20.29 -19.63
CA GLY A 86 2.54 19.21 -20.59
C GLY A 86 1.18 18.60 -20.90
N ARG A 87 1.16 17.63 -21.82
CA ARG A 87 -0.07 17.01 -22.30
C ARG A 87 -0.80 16.18 -21.24
N VAL A 88 -0.04 15.55 -20.35
CA VAL A 88 -0.57 14.66 -19.32
C VAL A 88 0.03 15.05 -17.97
N ARG A 89 -0.82 15.14 -16.96
CA ARG A 89 -0.37 15.39 -15.59
C ARG A 89 0.22 14.14 -14.98
N VAL A 90 1.33 14.30 -14.24
CA VAL A 90 2.00 13.24 -13.49
C VAL A 90 1.79 13.47 -12.00
N LEU A 91 1.04 12.60 -11.35
CA LEU A 91 0.83 12.66 -9.91
C LEU A 91 1.98 11.98 -9.16
N LYS A 92 2.33 12.57 -8.05
CA LYS A 92 3.33 12.08 -7.10
C LYS A 92 2.69 11.91 -5.72
N SER A 93 3.36 11.24 -4.79
CA SER A 93 2.77 10.86 -3.50
C SER A 93 2.08 12.01 -2.75
N ARG A 94 2.62 13.25 -2.81
CA ARG A 94 2.00 14.41 -2.15
C ARG A 94 0.73 14.93 -2.84
N ASN A 95 0.52 14.55 -4.10
CA ASN A 95 -0.71 14.89 -4.81
C ASN A 95 -1.90 13.99 -4.41
N ILE A 96 -1.64 12.84 -3.77
CA ILE A 96 -2.69 11.93 -3.35
C ILE A 96 -3.21 12.39 -1.99
N GLY A 97 -4.46 12.78 -1.93
CA GLY A 97 -5.22 13.09 -0.72
C GLY A 97 -6.22 11.98 -0.39
N SER A 98 -7.02 12.18 0.64
CA SER A 98 -8.14 11.30 0.99
C SER A 98 -9.32 11.61 0.05
N ASN A 99 -9.65 10.66 -0.83
CA ASN A 99 -10.67 10.80 -1.88
C ASN A 99 -10.48 12.00 -2.82
N ALA A 100 -9.28 12.57 -2.89
CA ALA A 100 -9.04 13.78 -3.67
C ALA A 100 -7.62 13.87 -4.20
N ILE A 101 -7.47 14.65 -5.27
CA ILE A 101 -6.16 15.07 -5.78
C ILE A 101 -5.83 16.47 -5.27
N VAL A 102 -4.65 16.60 -4.70
CA VAL A 102 -4.15 17.88 -4.19
C VAL A 102 -3.28 18.56 -5.25
N ASN A 103 -3.62 19.79 -5.59
CA ASN A 103 -2.80 20.64 -6.45
C ASN A 103 -1.74 21.35 -5.60
N ILE A 104 -0.48 21.22 -5.97
CA ILE A 104 0.63 21.78 -5.20
C ILE A 104 1.50 22.64 -6.13
N PRO A 105 1.39 23.97 -6.06
CA PRO A 105 2.21 24.86 -6.87
C PRO A 105 3.71 24.51 -6.75
N ASN A 106 4.42 24.57 -7.85
CA ASN A 106 5.86 24.22 -7.98
C ASN A 106 6.24 22.75 -7.69
N TYR A 107 5.27 21.91 -7.33
CA TYR A 107 5.46 20.47 -7.14
C TYR A 107 4.83 19.65 -8.27
N ASP A 108 3.70 20.12 -8.79
CA ASP A 108 2.99 19.46 -9.88
C ASP A 108 3.91 19.28 -11.10
N SER A 109 3.71 18.17 -11.79
CA SER A 109 4.58 17.74 -12.88
C SER A 109 3.78 17.23 -14.05
N TYR A 110 4.38 17.25 -15.22
CA TYR A 110 3.72 16.91 -16.48
C TYR A 110 4.67 16.10 -17.37
N ILE A 111 4.11 15.47 -18.39
CA ILE A 111 4.85 14.76 -19.43
C ILE A 111 4.19 14.95 -20.78
N ASN A 112 4.99 14.99 -21.83
CA ASN A 112 4.51 15.07 -23.20
C ASN A 112 4.49 13.71 -23.92
N GLU A 113 5.57 12.94 -23.74
CA GLU A 113 5.78 11.66 -24.41
C GLU A 113 5.66 10.52 -23.39
N TYR A 114 4.48 9.87 -23.35
CA TYR A 114 4.18 8.82 -22.37
C TYR A 114 3.71 7.50 -22.99
N LYS A 115 3.35 7.50 -24.28
CA LYS A 115 2.71 6.33 -24.93
C LYS A 115 3.52 5.05 -24.87
N ASN A 116 4.85 5.17 -24.87
CA ASN A 116 5.76 4.03 -24.81
C ASN A 116 6.12 3.60 -23.38
N LEU A 117 5.56 4.24 -22.38
CA LEU A 117 5.79 3.90 -20.97
C LEU A 117 4.83 2.81 -20.52
N ALA A 118 5.30 1.94 -19.63
CA ALA A 118 4.48 0.87 -19.08
C ALA A 118 3.23 1.38 -18.33
N ILE A 119 3.30 2.59 -17.74
CA ILE A 119 2.18 3.24 -17.08
C ILE A 119 1.07 3.66 -18.06
N ALA A 120 1.38 3.88 -19.35
CA ALA A 120 0.43 4.36 -20.34
C ALA A 120 -0.80 3.46 -20.50
N LYS A 121 -0.65 2.15 -20.28
CA LYS A 121 -1.75 1.18 -20.34
C LYS A 121 -2.82 1.39 -19.28
N TYR A 122 -2.52 2.15 -18.23
CA TYR A 122 -3.44 2.42 -17.14
C TYR A 122 -4.05 3.82 -17.19
N ILE A 123 -3.63 4.68 -18.12
CA ILE A 123 -4.27 5.98 -18.30
C ILE A 123 -5.76 5.79 -18.56
N ASN A 124 -6.60 6.54 -17.86
CA ASN A 124 -8.06 6.44 -17.97
C ASN A 124 -8.65 5.06 -17.58
N HIS A 125 -7.90 4.25 -16.83
CA HIS A 125 -8.42 2.99 -16.33
C HIS A 125 -9.50 3.24 -15.27
N GLU A 126 -10.72 2.85 -15.59
CA GLU A 126 -11.86 2.96 -14.67
C GLU A 126 -11.60 2.15 -13.38
N HIS A 127 -12.02 2.68 -12.25
CA HIS A 127 -11.88 2.07 -10.92
C HIS A 127 -10.44 1.80 -10.45
N ALA A 128 -9.41 2.30 -11.16
CA ALA A 128 -8.06 2.27 -10.65
C ALA A 128 -7.92 3.20 -9.44
N VAL A 129 -7.29 2.70 -8.38
CA VAL A 129 -7.07 3.43 -7.14
C VAL A 129 -5.61 3.79 -7.00
N LEU A 130 -5.33 5.01 -6.61
CA LEU A 130 -3.99 5.54 -6.36
C LEU A 130 -3.68 5.54 -4.87
N VAL A 131 -2.51 5.01 -4.50
CA VAL A 131 -2.01 5.02 -3.12
C VAL A 131 -0.53 5.43 -3.10
N PRO A 132 -0.08 6.24 -2.13
CA PRO A 132 1.35 6.49 -1.94
C PRO A 132 2.08 5.22 -1.55
N ASN A 133 3.28 5.00 -2.12
CA ASN A 133 4.07 3.79 -1.85
C ASN A 133 4.66 3.72 -0.44
N LEU A 134 5.02 4.87 0.12
CA LEU A 134 5.61 4.97 1.44
C LEU A 134 4.84 6.03 2.22
N THR A 135 4.04 5.60 3.16
CA THR A 135 3.25 6.50 4.01
C THR A 135 2.98 5.84 5.36
N TYR A 136 3.02 6.62 6.42
CA TYR A 136 2.54 6.21 7.75
C TYR A 136 1.03 6.40 7.90
N ASN A 137 0.42 7.18 7.01
CA ASN A 137 -1.01 7.42 7.00
C ASN A 137 -1.53 7.01 5.62
N PRO A 138 -2.15 5.84 5.50
CA PRO A 138 -2.75 5.38 4.26
C PRO A 138 -3.79 6.40 3.79
N ARG A 139 -3.79 6.64 2.50
CA ARG A 139 -4.76 7.49 1.82
C ARG A 139 -4.87 7.07 0.37
N ALA A 140 -6.04 7.20 -0.18
CA ALA A 140 -6.32 6.78 -1.53
C ALA A 140 -7.30 7.71 -2.24
N CYS A 141 -7.23 7.71 -3.56
CA CYS A 141 -8.22 8.34 -4.43
C CYS A 141 -8.31 7.56 -5.74
N PHE A 142 -9.36 7.77 -6.51
CA PHE A 142 -9.44 7.24 -7.86
C PHE A 142 -8.43 7.91 -8.80
N LEU A 143 -8.00 7.16 -9.82
CA LEU A 143 -7.17 7.69 -10.90
C LEU A 143 -7.99 8.69 -11.73
N PRO A 144 -7.61 9.97 -11.80
CA PRO A 144 -8.31 10.95 -12.61
C PRO A 144 -8.09 10.72 -14.10
N TRP A 145 -9.03 11.20 -14.90
CA TRP A 145 -8.92 11.19 -16.34
C TRP A 145 -7.66 11.92 -16.84
N ASN A 146 -7.04 11.41 -17.89
CA ASN A 146 -5.85 11.97 -18.54
C ASN A 146 -4.68 12.24 -17.56
N THR A 147 -4.46 11.30 -16.65
CA THR A 147 -3.44 11.43 -15.59
C THR A 147 -2.66 10.12 -15.50
N ILE A 148 -1.38 10.23 -15.18
CA ILE A 148 -0.51 9.09 -14.84
C ILE A 148 0.22 9.38 -13.52
N VAL A 149 0.97 8.42 -13.03
CA VAL A 149 1.70 8.54 -11.75
C VAL A 149 3.19 8.27 -11.92
N ASP A 150 4.01 8.81 -11.03
CA ASP A 150 5.41 8.44 -10.93
C ASP A 150 5.63 7.26 -9.96
N GLY A 151 6.89 6.84 -9.83
CA GLY A 151 7.27 5.72 -8.98
C GLY A 151 7.02 5.91 -7.47
N SER A 152 6.56 7.06 -7.00
CA SER A 152 6.18 7.30 -5.60
C SER A 152 4.72 6.95 -5.29
N VAL A 153 3.95 6.59 -6.31
CA VAL A 153 2.53 6.18 -6.21
C VAL A 153 2.35 4.81 -6.84
N ALA A 154 1.59 3.95 -6.20
CA ALA A 154 1.12 2.70 -6.80
C ALA A 154 -0.27 2.90 -7.40
N VAL A 155 -0.48 2.26 -8.56
CA VAL A 155 -1.80 2.12 -9.18
C VAL A 155 -2.33 0.74 -8.82
N LEU A 156 -3.42 0.69 -8.10
CA LEU A 156 -4.12 -0.53 -7.73
C LEU A 156 -5.23 -0.80 -8.73
N ILE A 157 -5.12 -1.91 -9.45
CA ILE A 157 -6.07 -2.31 -10.48
C ILE A 157 -6.93 -3.44 -9.94
N PRO A 158 -8.26 -3.30 -9.88
CA PRO A 158 -9.15 -4.37 -9.46
C PRO A 158 -8.98 -5.62 -10.33
N ARG A 159 -8.82 -6.80 -9.70
CA ARG A 159 -8.73 -8.09 -10.39
C ARG A 159 -10.07 -8.68 -10.77
N ILE A 160 -11.10 -8.23 -10.09
CA ILE A 160 -12.48 -8.71 -10.21
C ILE A 160 -13.32 -7.67 -10.92
N LYS A 161 -14.44 -8.11 -11.52
CA LYS A 161 -15.39 -7.23 -12.19
C LYS A 161 -16.19 -6.33 -11.23
N GLU A 162 -16.03 -6.53 -9.93
CA GLU A 162 -16.66 -5.69 -8.92
C GLU A 162 -16.07 -4.28 -8.95
N ARG A 163 -16.95 -3.32 -8.91
CA ARG A 163 -16.58 -1.90 -8.89
C ARG A 163 -16.12 -1.52 -7.49
N ILE A 164 -14.98 -0.85 -7.41
CA ILE A 164 -14.62 -0.12 -6.20
C ILE A 164 -15.50 1.13 -6.14
N THR A 165 -16.14 1.34 -4.99
CA THR A 165 -17.08 2.43 -4.77
C THR A 165 -16.44 3.57 -3.97
N GLU A 166 -17.12 4.71 -3.93
CA GLU A 166 -16.74 5.82 -3.04
C GLU A 166 -16.77 5.41 -1.56
N SER A 167 -17.67 4.49 -1.18
CA SER A 167 -17.73 3.96 0.18
C SER A 167 -16.50 3.12 0.53
N ASP A 168 -16.00 2.31 -0.41
CA ASP A 168 -14.78 1.53 -0.21
C ASP A 168 -13.58 2.46 -0.03
N LEU A 169 -13.49 3.53 -0.82
CA LEU A 169 -12.45 4.54 -0.66
C LEU A 169 -12.58 5.33 0.64
N ALA A 170 -13.79 5.67 1.05
CA ALA A 170 -14.02 6.34 2.32
C ALA A 170 -13.56 5.47 3.49
N TYR A 171 -13.84 4.17 3.45
CA TYR A 171 -13.35 3.23 4.45
C TYR A 171 -11.81 3.14 4.46
N TYR A 172 -11.18 3.02 3.29
CA TYR A 172 -9.70 3.01 3.17
C TYR A 172 -9.04 4.28 3.74
N ASN A 173 -9.74 5.41 3.70
CA ASN A 173 -9.28 6.68 4.25
C ASN A 173 -9.73 6.91 5.71
N SER A 174 -10.40 5.95 6.36
CA SER A 174 -10.90 6.06 7.73
C SER A 174 -9.81 5.89 8.79
N GLU A 175 -10.06 6.38 9.99
CA GLU A 175 -9.17 6.19 11.14
C GLU A 175 -9.03 4.71 11.50
N GLU A 176 -10.12 3.92 11.43
CA GLU A 176 -10.11 2.47 11.66
C GLU A 176 -9.13 1.77 10.71
N PHE A 177 -9.16 2.11 9.40
CA PHE A 177 -8.23 1.53 8.45
C PHE A 177 -6.79 2.01 8.65
N VAL A 178 -6.58 3.25 9.05
CA VAL A 178 -5.24 3.79 9.39
C VAL A 178 -4.64 3.02 10.55
N GLU A 179 -5.42 2.73 11.58
CA GLU A 179 -4.97 1.96 12.74
C GLU A 179 -4.67 0.50 12.36
N PHE A 180 -5.57 -0.14 11.62
CA PHE A 180 -5.35 -1.46 11.04
C PHE A 180 -4.04 -1.55 10.24
N TYR A 181 -3.80 -0.58 9.36
CA TYR A 181 -2.59 -0.51 8.53
C TYR A 181 -1.29 -0.37 9.35
N ARG A 182 -1.35 0.22 10.54
CA ARG A 182 -0.18 0.35 11.42
C ARG A 182 0.21 -0.94 12.11
N VAL A 183 -0.72 -1.88 12.27
CA VAL A 183 -0.47 -3.22 12.80
C VAL A 183 0.07 -4.15 11.71
N ALA A 184 -0.45 -4.01 10.48
CA ALA A 184 -0.04 -4.79 9.31
C ALA A 184 1.30 -4.34 8.72
#